data_53e1ddadd24a4d195b71f215395aae9c
#
_entry.id   53e1ddadd24a4d195b71f215395aae9c
#
_cell.length_a   1.000
_cell.length_b   1.000
_cell.length_c   1.000
_cell.angle_alpha   90.00
_cell.angle_beta   90.00
_cell.angle_gamma   90.00
#
_symmetry.space_group_name_H-M   'P 1'
#
loop_
_entity.id
_entity.type
_entity.pdbx_description
1 polymer ?
#
loop_
_entity_poly.entity_id
_entity_poly.type
_entity_poly.pdbx_seq_one_letter_code
_entity_poly.pdbx_strand_id
1 'polypeptide(L)'
;MIKRQASNRSQSSDKAPPDPYTAVHSNFRWQVDENFNMAEVCCSRWALAEGAASKVAIQIHQPGSGPASYSYLALKQAADALSHTLQGLGVQRGDRVAIVMPQRFETAVAYMAVLQMGAVAMPLSMLFGPEALQFRLYDSGAVVAICDESSITSIKSVRADCPMLRRVLATGGAKGQGDQDLNLDYQGAFTSVTTKAEEAAVLIYTSGTTGPPKGAVIPHRALIGNLPGFVCSQNWFGFDGKQNKQTDAVFWSPADWAWTGGLMDALLPTLYFGRPIVAFNGRFSPELAFSLMQQHGVTHTFLFPTALKAMMKAYPQPGKLFKLKLQGIMSAGEAVGDAVFDYCRQQLGVTVNEMFGQTEINYVVGNCSAMWPARPGSMGKGYPGHRVAVIDEDGKECAVGVPGDVAVNRLDIHGDADPIFFLGYWKNIAATNSKFTGDWCRTGDLAKRDADGYLWYEGRADDVFKAAGYRIGPGEIENCLVKHEAVANAAVVPKPDSERGAVVKAYVVLAPDTLAARERWPGPRDQFDRDVTERLQRHVKTMLAPYEYPKEIEFIDALPMTTTGKVQRRVLRLQEEERFRALQAAT
;
A
#
# COMPACT_ATOMS: atom_id res chain seq x y z
N MET A 1 -59.13 9.71 -53.13
CA MET A 1 -57.75 10.17 -53.06
C MET A 1 -57.30 10.20 -51.60
N ILE A 2 -56.57 9.19 -51.16
CA ILE A 2 -56.08 9.06 -49.78
C ILE A 2 -54.57 9.36 -49.84
N LYS A 3 -54.14 10.48 -49.25
CA LYS A 3 -52.74 10.84 -49.11
C LYS A 3 -52.14 10.00 -47.98
N ARG A 4 -51.11 9.17 -48.29
CA ARG A 4 -50.28 8.48 -47.33
C ARG A 4 -49.31 9.51 -46.69
N GLN A 5 -49.40 9.68 -45.40
CA GLN A 5 -48.38 10.34 -44.60
C GLN A 5 -47.19 9.40 -44.44
N ALA A 6 -45.98 9.86 -44.79
CA ALA A 6 -44.73 9.19 -44.54
C ALA A 6 -44.36 9.37 -43.08
N SER A 7 -44.26 8.26 -42.32
CA SER A 7 -43.73 8.26 -40.96
C SER A 7 -42.19 8.46 -41.02
N ASN A 8 -41.70 9.57 -40.49
CA ASN A 8 -40.30 9.75 -40.15
C ASN A 8 -39.92 8.72 -39.09
N ARG A 9 -39.20 7.67 -39.48
CA ARG A 9 -38.43 6.83 -38.54
C ARG A 9 -37.24 7.66 -38.07
N SER A 10 -37.27 8.08 -36.80
CA SER A 10 -36.10 8.54 -36.08
C SER A 10 -35.04 7.43 -36.08
N GLN A 11 -33.89 7.72 -36.68
CA GLN A 11 -32.71 6.89 -36.56
C GLN A 11 -32.30 6.89 -35.06
N SER A 12 -32.63 5.82 -34.33
CA SER A 12 -31.96 5.51 -33.08
C SER A 12 -30.51 5.20 -33.46
N SER A 13 -29.59 6.01 -32.97
CA SER A 13 -28.16 5.71 -33.03
C SER A 13 -27.91 4.47 -32.16
N ASP A 14 -27.83 3.30 -32.78
CA ASP A 14 -27.32 2.08 -32.16
C ASP A 14 -25.82 2.29 -31.83
N LYS A 15 -25.54 3.04 -30.78
CA LYS A 15 -24.23 2.97 -30.14
C LYS A 15 -24.14 1.65 -29.43
N ALA A 16 -23.11 0.85 -29.76
CA ALA A 16 -22.77 -0.35 -28.98
C ALA A 16 -22.75 0.02 -27.50
N PRO A 17 -23.21 -0.85 -26.60
CA PRO A 17 -23.15 -0.58 -25.17
C PRO A 17 -21.69 -0.28 -24.77
N PRO A 18 -21.48 0.69 -23.86
CA PRO A 18 -20.12 1.02 -23.42
C PRO A 18 -19.45 -0.21 -22.82
N ASP A 19 -18.12 -0.31 -22.97
CA ASP A 19 -17.37 -1.39 -22.32
C ASP A 19 -17.57 -1.35 -20.80
N PRO A 20 -17.40 -2.49 -20.10
CA PRO A 20 -17.70 -2.59 -18.68
C PRO A 20 -16.97 -1.55 -17.81
N TYR A 21 -15.70 -1.23 -18.12
CA TYR A 21 -14.94 -0.20 -17.42
C TYR A 21 -15.61 1.18 -17.57
N THR A 22 -15.86 1.58 -18.80
CA THR A 22 -16.51 2.87 -19.11
C THR A 22 -17.89 2.96 -18.46
N ALA A 23 -18.68 1.87 -18.49
CA ALA A 23 -20.00 1.84 -17.88
C ALA A 23 -19.95 2.08 -16.37
N VAL A 24 -19.04 1.39 -15.66
CA VAL A 24 -18.89 1.53 -14.20
C VAL A 24 -18.35 2.92 -13.85
N HIS A 25 -17.31 3.38 -14.54
CA HIS A 25 -16.65 4.65 -14.27
C HIS A 25 -17.58 5.85 -14.54
N SER A 26 -18.32 5.84 -15.65
CA SER A 26 -19.20 6.95 -16.03
C SER A 26 -20.46 7.06 -15.17
N ASN A 27 -20.95 5.95 -14.61
CA ASN A 27 -22.15 5.94 -13.78
C ASN A 27 -21.88 6.09 -12.29
N PHE A 28 -20.60 6.04 -11.88
CA PHE A 28 -20.25 6.16 -10.48
C PHE A 28 -20.54 7.56 -9.94
N ARG A 29 -21.04 7.66 -8.71
CA ARG A 29 -21.26 8.90 -7.97
C ARG A 29 -20.83 8.72 -6.51
N TRP A 30 -20.13 9.69 -5.98
CA TRP A 30 -19.79 9.74 -4.58
C TRP A 30 -21.03 9.96 -3.71
N GLN A 31 -21.07 9.25 -2.59
CA GLN A 31 -22.04 9.45 -1.52
C GLN A 31 -21.29 9.51 -0.20
N VAL A 32 -21.10 10.71 0.32
CA VAL A 32 -20.41 10.97 1.59
C VAL A 32 -21.33 11.77 2.47
N ASP A 33 -21.74 11.19 3.60
CA ASP A 33 -22.54 11.88 4.59
C ASP A 33 -21.70 12.98 5.27
N GLU A 34 -22.31 14.12 5.55
CA GLU A 34 -21.64 15.23 6.25
C GLU A 34 -21.07 14.80 7.60
N ASN A 35 -21.84 14.01 8.35
CA ASN A 35 -21.39 13.39 9.59
C ASN A 35 -21.00 11.94 9.28
N PHE A 36 -19.73 11.61 9.44
CA PHE A 36 -19.20 10.31 9.12
C PHE A 36 -18.09 9.94 10.11
N ASN A 37 -18.18 8.72 10.67
CA ASN A 37 -17.16 8.16 11.57
C ASN A 37 -16.76 6.76 11.11
N MET A 38 -15.46 6.52 10.92
CA MET A 38 -14.96 5.23 10.46
C MET A 38 -15.31 4.09 11.42
N ALA A 39 -15.27 4.32 12.75
CA ALA A 39 -15.63 3.27 13.71
C ALA A 39 -17.12 2.93 13.65
N GLU A 40 -17.98 3.89 13.36
CA GLU A 40 -19.42 3.64 13.20
C GLU A 40 -19.68 2.67 12.05
N VAL A 41 -19.09 2.92 10.90
CA VAL A 41 -19.32 2.12 9.69
C VAL A 41 -18.52 0.81 9.66
N CYS A 42 -17.38 0.73 10.38
CA CYS A 42 -16.56 -0.48 10.43
C CYS A 42 -16.89 -1.40 11.60
N CYS A 43 -17.54 -0.89 12.66
CA CYS A 43 -17.79 -1.66 13.87
C CYS A 43 -19.22 -1.50 14.39
N SER A 44 -19.64 -0.30 14.79
CA SER A 44 -20.89 -0.09 15.56
C SER A 44 -22.12 -0.57 14.82
N ARG A 45 -22.29 -0.21 13.55
CA ARG A 45 -23.45 -0.63 12.75
C ARG A 45 -23.60 -2.16 12.64
N TRP A 46 -22.47 -2.88 12.61
CA TRP A 46 -22.47 -4.35 12.55
C TRP A 46 -22.72 -4.98 13.93
N ALA A 47 -22.23 -4.34 14.99
CA ALA A 47 -22.47 -4.79 16.36
C ALA A 47 -23.91 -4.59 16.81
N LEU A 48 -24.64 -3.65 16.21
CA LEU A 48 -26.06 -3.40 16.46
C LEU A 48 -26.99 -4.20 15.54
N ALA A 49 -26.45 -4.87 14.52
CA ALA A 49 -27.23 -5.67 13.59
C ALA A 49 -27.64 -7.01 14.23
N GLU A 50 -28.73 -7.59 13.71
CA GLU A 50 -29.16 -8.94 14.09
C GLU A 50 -28.03 -9.95 13.84
N GLY A 51 -27.79 -10.85 14.78
CA GLY A 51 -26.74 -11.87 14.69
C GLY A 51 -25.32 -11.35 14.98
N ALA A 52 -25.14 -10.12 15.47
CA ALA A 52 -23.82 -9.52 15.73
C ALA A 52 -22.91 -10.38 16.62
N ALA A 53 -23.48 -11.13 17.57
CA ALA A 53 -22.73 -11.99 18.48
C ALA A 53 -22.05 -13.18 17.77
N SER A 54 -22.59 -13.63 16.64
CA SER A 54 -22.03 -14.72 15.82
C SER A 54 -21.30 -14.23 14.57
N LYS A 55 -21.47 -12.95 14.18
CA LYS A 55 -20.84 -12.35 13.01
C LYS A 55 -19.37 -12.04 13.31
N VAL A 56 -18.48 -12.84 12.77
CA VAL A 56 -17.03 -12.73 13.00
C VAL A 56 -16.47 -11.44 12.36
N ALA A 57 -15.70 -10.69 13.14
CA ALA A 57 -14.94 -9.53 12.69
C ALA A 57 -13.45 -9.85 12.53
N ILE A 58 -12.84 -10.42 13.56
CA ILE A 58 -11.40 -10.73 13.59
C ILE A 58 -11.21 -12.22 13.86
N GLN A 59 -10.40 -12.88 13.03
CA GLN A 59 -9.90 -14.23 13.26
C GLN A 59 -8.42 -14.16 13.58
N ILE A 60 -7.97 -14.83 14.64
CA ILE A 60 -6.55 -14.88 14.99
C ILE A 60 -5.98 -16.21 14.52
N HIS A 61 -4.97 -16.16 13.68
CA HIS A 61 -4.20 -17.34 13.34
C HIS A 61 -3.13 -17.60 14.39
N GLN A 62 -3.21 -18.76 15.03
CA GLN A 62 -2.22 -19.23 16.01
C GLN A 62 -1.68 -20.59 15.53
N PRO A 63 -0.40 -20.67 15.13
CA PRO A 63 0.20 -21.93 14.74
C PRO A 63 0.10 -22.98 15.86
N GLY A 64 -0.36 -24.17 15.53
CA GLY A 64 -0.52 -25.26 16.50
C GLY A 64 -1.73 -25.18 17.42
N SER A 65 -2.55 -24.14 17.32
CA SER A 65 -3.80 -23.98 18.08
C SER A 65 -4.99 -23.84 17.13
N GLY A 66 -6.19 -24.08 17.63
CA GLY A 66 -7.42 -23.77 16.88
C GLY A 66 -7.57 -22.25 16.66
N PRO A 67 -8.28 -21.80 15.61
CA PRO A 67 -8.48 -20.38 15.36
C PRO A 67 -9.33 -19.76 16.48
N ALA A 68 -8.82 -18.67 17.08
CA ALA A 68 -9.62 -17.80 17.93
C ALA A 68 -10.39 -16.80 17.04
N SER A 69 -11.64 -16.52 17.36
CA SER A 69 -12.49 -15.60 16.61
C SER A 69 -13.20 -14.65 17.54
N TYR A 70 -13.27 -13.38 17.11
CA TYR A 70 -13.97 -12.32 17.81
C TYR A 70 -15.09 -11.76 16.92
N SER A 71 -16.29 -11.66 17.47
CA SER A 71 -17.44 -11.12 16.76
C SER A 71 -17.41 -9.60 16.70
N TYR A 72 -18.25 -9.00 15.84
CA TYR A 72 -18.45 -7.55 15.82
C TYR A 72 -18.98 -7.01 17.14
N LEU A 73 -19.82 -7.77 17.83
CA LEU A 73 -20.28 -7.40 19.18
C LEU A 73 -19.11 -7.37 20.17
N ALA A 74 -18.23 -8.39 20.17
CA ALA A 74 -17.06 -8.42 21.02
C ALA A 74 -16.08 -7.27 20.71
N LEU A 75 -15.88 -6.97 19.41
CA LEU A 75 -15.03 -5.82 18.98
C LEU A 75 -15.59 -4.50 19.50
N LYS A 76 -16.91 -4.29 19.40
CA LYS A 76 -17.57 -3.07 19.88
C LYS A 76 -17.48 -2.95 21.39
N GLN A 77 -17.78 -4.02 22.13
CA GLN A 77 -17.70 -4.01 23.61
C GLN A 77 -16.30 -3.72 24.12
N ALA A 78 -15.28 -4.32 23.51
CA ALA A 78 -13.89 -4.04 23.84
C ALA A 78 -13.47 -2.60 23.47
N ALA A 79 -13.94 -2.09 22.33
CA ALA A 79 -13.71 -0.70 21.92
C ALA A 79 -14.39 0.29 22.90
N ASP A 80 -15.59 -0.01 23.37
CA ASP A 80 -16.29 0.80 24.38
C ASP A 80 -15.52 0.89 25.70
N ALA A 81 -15.04 -0.25 26.19
CA ALA A 81 -14.23 -0.32 27.41
C ALA A 81 -12.95 0.51 27.29
N LEU A 82 -12.26 0.41 26.15
CA LEU A 82 -11.05 1.18 25.91
C LEU A 82 -11.37 2.68 25.74
N SER A 83 -12.48 3.05 25.10
CA SER A 83 -12.89 4.47 24.98
C SER A 83 -13.17 5.08 26.34
N HIS A 84 -13.85 4.39 27.25
CA HIS A 84 -14.04 4.84 28.63
C HIS A 84 -12.70 5.02 29.36
N THR A 85 -11.76 4.09 29.17
CA THR A 85 -10.40 4.21 29.72
C THR A 85 -9.69 5.45 29.18
N LEU A 86 -9.67 5.64 27.86
CA LEU A 86 -9.03 6.79 27.22
C LEU A 86 -9.69 8.13 27.65
N GLN A 87 -11.01 8.16 27.75
CA GLN A 87 -11.75 9.32 28.27
C GLN A 87 -11.35 9.64 29.73
N GLY A 88 -11.23 8.61 30.59
CA GLY A 88 -10.76 8.76 31.96
C GLY A 88 -9.32 9.28 32.06
N LEU A 89 -8.48 9.00 31.05
CA LEU A 89 -7.12 9.52 30.92
C LEU A 89 -7.08 10.94 30.31
N GLY A 90 -8.23 11.52 30.02
CA GLY A 90 -8.36 12.87 29.49
C GLY A 90 -8.05 12.99 27.99
N VAL A 91 -8.18 11.92 27.21
CA VAL A 91 -8.10 11.97 25.74
C VAL A 91 -9.35 12.69 25.22
N GLN A 92 -9.14 13.65 24.33
CA GLN A 92 -10.18 14.49 23.75
C GLN A 92 -10.26 14.30 22.23
N ARG A 93 -11.34 14.78 21.63
CA ARG A 93 -11.49 14.87 20.17
C ARG A 93 -10.30 15.59 19.55
N GLY A 94 -9.72 15.00 18.51
CA GLY A 94 -8.54 15.52 17.82
C GLY A 94 -7.20 15.20 18.48
N ASP A 95 -7.15 14.62 19.67
CA ASP A 95 -5.91 14.14 20.29
C ASP A 95 -5.35 12.94 19.52
N ARG A 96 -4.03 12.85 19.42
CA ARG A 96 -3.35 11.73 18.73
C ARG A 96 -3.07 10.64 19.74
N VAL A 97 -3.53 9.43 19.42
CA VAL A 97 -3.25 8.22 20.19
C VAL A 97 -2.38 7.30 19.36
N ALA A 98 -1.15 7.05 19.83
CA ALA A 98 -0.22 6.15 19.15
C ALA A 98 -0.63 4.69 19.39
N ILE A 99 -0.66 3.90 18.31
CA ILE A 99 -0.95 2.46 18.33
C ILE A 99 0.30 1.75 17.80
N VAL A 100 1.04 1.07 18.69
CA VAL A 100 2.34 0.47 18.39
C VAL A 100 2.27 -1.02 18.68
N MET A 101 1.49 -1.71 17.87
CA MET A 101 1.19 -3.13 18.05
C MET A 101 1.07 -3.84 16.69
N PRO A 102 1.41 -5.13 16.60
CA PRO A 102 1.22 -5.95 15.40
C PRO A 102 -0.26 -6.22 15.14
N GLN A 103 -0.53 -7.03 14.11
CA GLN A 103 -1.88 -7.52 13.82
C GLN A 103 -2.36 -8.41 14.98
N ARG A 104 -3.33 -7.94 15.76
CA ARG A 104 -3.97 -8.65 16.86
C ARG A 104 -5.34 -8.05 17.16
N PHE A 105 -6.16 -8.72 17.93
CA PHE A 105 -7.49 -8.23 18.29
C PHE A 105 -7.45 -6.85 18.95
N GLU A 106 -6.55 -6.67 19.91
CA GLU A 106 -6.40 -5.41 20.66
C GLU A 106 -5.99 -4.23 19.76
N THR A 107 -5.29 -4.49 18.66
CA THR A 107 -4.96 -3.46 17.66
C THR A 107 -6.22 -2.97 16.93
N ALA A 108 -7.09 -3.89 16.50
CA ALA A 108 -8.37 -3.52 15.90
C ALA A 108 -9.27 -2.78 16.91
N VAL A 109 -9.29 -3.22 18.17
CA VAL A 109 -10.00 -2.55 19.27
C VAL A 109 -9.48 -1.12 19.45
N ALA A 110 -8.16 -0.92 19.45
CA ALA A 110 -7.55 0.40 19.63
C ALA A 110 -7.97 1.36 18.50
N TYR A 111 -7.98 0.91 17.24
CA TYR A 111 -8.49 1.74 16.13
C TYR A 111 -9.96 2.13 16.34
N MET A 112 -10.81 1.17 16.64
CA MET A 112 -12.24 1.45 16.83
C MET A 112 -12.47 2.39 18.02
N ALA A 113 -11.78 2.18 19.13
CA ALA A 113 -11.90 3.01 20.33
C ALA A 113 -11.49 4.46 20.09
N VAL A 114 -10.33 4.66 19.46
CA VAL A 114 -9.80 6.01 19.17
C VAL A 114 -10.70 6.75 18.17
N LEU A 115 -11.11 6.08 17.11
CA LEU A 115 -11.95 6.67 16.06
C LEU A 115 -13.35 7.04 16.56
N GLN A 116 -13.98 6.19 17.38
CA GLN A 116 -15.32 6.50 17.91
C GLN A 116 -15.34 7.68 18.90
N MET A 117 -14.18 8.00 19.51
CA MET A 117 -14.01 9.19 20.35
C MET A 117 -13.80 10.48 19.56
N GLY A 118 -13.64 10.40 18.23
CA GLY A 118 -13.21 11.52 17.40
C GLY A 118 -11.75 11.91 17.65
N ALA A 119 -10.96 11.04 18.27
CA ALA A 119 -9.52 11.18 18.38
C ALA A 119 -8.83 10.65 17.12
N VAL A 120 -7.55 10.97 16.93
CA VAL A 120 -6.78 10.62 15.75
C VAL A 120 -5.92 9.40 16.04
N ALA A 121 -6.18 8.30 15.34
CA ALA A 121 -5.37 7.10 15.42
C ALA A 121 -4.02 7.34 14.74
N MET A 122 -2.93 7.13 15.46
CA MET A 122 -1.58 7.24 14.92
C MET A 122 -0.90 5.88 14.92
N PRO A 123 -1.02 5.12 13.82
CA PRO A 123 -0.35 3.83 13.70
C PRO A 123 1.16 3.99 13.61
N LEU A 124 1.90 3.20 14.38
CA LEU A 124 3.35 3.14 14.35
C LEU A 124 3.80 1.68 14.27
N SER A 125 4.66 1.39 13.32
CA SER A 125 5.18 0.03 13.16
C SER A 125 6.04 -0.39 14.36
N MET A 126 5.86 -1.62 14.81
CA MET A 126 6.70 -2.25 15.82
C MET A 126 8.18 -2.39 15.40
N LEU A 127 8.46 -2.22 14.10
CA LEU A 127 9.81 -2.24 13.53
C LEU A 127 10.56 -0.92 13.70
N PHE A 128 9.90 0.14 14.17
CA PHE A 128 10.58 1.39 14.43
C PHE A 128 11.51 1.30 15.64
N GLY A 129 12.78 1.64 15.44
CA GLY A 129 13.73 1.85 16.52
C GLY A 129 13.39 3.09 17.36
N PRO A 130 14.07 3.29 18.51
CA PRO A 130 13.80 4.38 19.45
C PRO A 130 13.78 5.78 18.79
N GLU A 131 14.77 6.12 17.99
CA GLU A 131 14.86 7.43 17.31
C GLU A 131 13.65 7.68 16.41
N ALA A 132 13.24 6.68 15.64
CA ALA A 132 12.10 6.77 14.75
C ALA A 132 10.77 6.93 15.52
N LEU A 133 10.63 6.28 16.66
CA LEU A 133 9.49 6.43 17.57
C LEU A 133 9.48 7.79 18.23
N GLN A 134 10.62 8.23 18.79
CA GLN A 134 10.80 9.54 19.43
C GLN A 134 10.35 10.67 18.51
N PHE A 135 10.89 10.69 17.28
CA PHE A 135 10.52 11.72 16.30
C PHE A 135 9.00 11.80 16.09
N ARG A 136 8.34 10.66 15.86
CA ARG A 136 6.91 10.63 15.55
C ARG A 136 6.02 10.96 16.73
N LEU A 137 6.36 10.46 17.91
CA LEU A 137 5.65 10.76 19.16
C LEU A 137 5.77 12.25 19.52
N TYR A 138 6.96 12.82 19.37
CA TYR A 138 7.22 14.22 19.65
C TYR A 138 6.53 15.14 18.64
N ASP A 139 6.74 14.91 17.33
CA ASP A 139 6.18 15.76 16.26
C ASP A 139 4.65 15.75 16.25
N SER A 140 4.04 14.59 16.40
CA SER A 140 2.58 14.47 16.49
C SER A 140 2.00 15.07 17.76
N GLY A 141 2.79 15.13 18.83
CA GLY A 141 2.29 15.43 20.18
C GLY A 141 1.29 14.38 20.66
N ALA A 142 1.57 13.10 20.43
CA ALA A 142 0.72 12.00 20.89
C ALA A 142 0.57 12.03 22.41
N VAL A 143 -0.67 11.87 22.89
CA VAL A 143 -1.00 12.00 24.33
C VAL A 143 -1.03 10.68 25.08
N VAL A 144 -1.33 9.60 24.35
CA VAL A 144 -1.33 8.22 24.85
C VAL A 144 -0.65 7.31 23.81
N ALA A 145 0.07 6.32 24.28
CA ALA A 145 0.56 5.21 23.46
C ALA A 145 -0.04 3.89 23.94
N ILE A 146 -0.51 3.06 23.01
CA ILE A 146 -1.01 1.71 23.26
C ILE A 146 -0.01 0.74 22.63
N CYS A 147 0.50 -0.20 23.40
CA CYS A 147 1.61 -1.08 22.99
C CYS A 147 1.51 -2.47 23.57
N ASP A 148 2.35 -3.36 23.07
CA ASP A 148 2.53 -4.72 23.58
C ASP A 148 4.02 -5.03 23.83
N GLU A 149 4.31 -6.31 24.04
CA GLU A 149 5.67 -6.81 24.30
C GLU A 149 6.69 -6.47 23.23
N SER A 150 6.25 -6.24 21.99
CA SER A 150 7.15 -5.94 20.87
C SER A 150 7.70 -4.50 20.90
N SER A 151 7.00 -3.57 21.55
CA SER A 151 7.29 -2.14 21.46
C SER A 151 7.45 -1.41 22.80
N ILE A 152 7.03 -1.97 23.92
CA ILE A 152 7.06 -1.32 25.24
C ILE A 152 8.44 -0.81 25.63
N THR A 153 9.51 -1.60 25.38
CA THR A 153 10.88 -1.21 25.71
C THR A 153 11.32 0.03 24.95
N SER A 154 11.06 0.07 23.64
CA SER A 154 11.42 1.21 22.80
C SER A 154 10.63 2.46 23.16
N ILE A 155 9.32 2.33 23.49
CA ILE A 155 8.50 3.47 23.93
C ILE A 155 9.02 4.02 25.25
N LYS A 156 9.33 3.17 26.23
CA LYS A 156 9.88 3.60 27.54
C LYS A 156 11.20 4.33 27.39
N SER A 157 12.07 3.90 26.50
CA SER A 157 13.39 4.52 26.29
C SER A 157 13.33 5.95 25.75
N VAL A 158 12.26 6.32 25.04
CA VAL A 158 12.10 7.66 24.42
C VAL A 158 11.05 8.53 25.11
N ARG A 159 10.37 8.01 26.14
CA ARG A 159 9.25 8.70 26.78
C ARG A 159 9.63 10.04 27.38
N ALA A 160 10.81 10.15 27.99
CA ALA A 160 11.29 11.38 28.61
C ALA A 160 11.41 12.53 27.61
N ASP A 161 11.68 12.22 26.34
CA ASP A 161 11.81 13.18 25.25
C ASP A 161 10.49 13.52 24.56
N CYS A 162 9.38 12.91 25.01
CA CYS A 162 8.03 13.10 24.44
C CYS A 162 7.09 13.72 25.48
N PRO A 163 7.18 15.03 25.75
CA PRO A 163 6.51 15.68 26.89
C PRO A 163 4.98 15.63 26.84
N MET A 164 4.39 15.46 25.66
CA MET A 164 2.94 15.32 25.49
C MET A 164 2.44 13.90 25.78
N LEU A 165 3.31 12.90 25.81
CA LEU A 165 2.96 11.50 26.05
C LEU A 165 2.68 11.28 27.55
N ARG A 166 1.43 11.41 27.93
CA ARG A 166 0.99 11.37 29.34
C ARG A 166 0.91 9.95 29.89
N ARG A 167 0.50 8.98 29.09
CA ARG A 167 0.27 7.58 29.51
C ARG A 167 0.68 6.58 28.44
N VAL A 168 1.14 5.43 28.91
CA VAL A 168 1.44 4.24 28.10
C VAL A 168 0.55 3.10 28.59
N LEU A 169 -0.35 2.63 27.75
CA LEU A 169 -1.21 1.46 27.99
C LEU A 169 -0.53 0.22 27.41
N ALA A 170 -0.43 -0.85 28.20
CA ALA A 170 0.25 -2.06 27.81
C ALA A 170 -0.69 -3.28 27.77
N THR A 171 -0.51 -4.16 26.78
CA THR A 171 -1.26 -5.42 26.67
C THR A 171 -0.34 -6.60 26.39
N GLY A 172 -0.89 -7.81 26.34
CA GLY A 172 -0.13 -9.04 26.06
C GLY A 172 0.97 -9.29 27.08
N GLY A 173 2.16 -9.64 26.63
CA GLY A 173 3.34 -9.86 27.47
C GLY A 173 3.93 -8.59 28.09
N ALA A 174 3.44 -7.41 27.74
CA ALA A 174 3.86 -6.13 28.31
C ALA A 174 3.01 -5.70 29.54
N LYS A 175 2.01 -6.46 29.95
CA LYS A 175 1.20 -6.14 31.14
C LYS A 175 2.09 -5.94 32.36
N GLY A 176 1.75 -4.92 33.16
CA GLY A 176 2.54 -4.50 34.32
C GLY A 176 3.79 -3.68 33.98
N GLN A 177 4.10 -3.42 32.71
CA GLN A 177 5.28 -2.67 32.29
C GLN A 177 4.96 -1.24 31.83
N GLY A 178 3.69 -0.96 31.47
CA GLY A 178 3.19 0.38 31.16
C GLY A 178 2.80 1.18 32.41
N ASP A 179 2.15 2.33 32.21
CA ASP A 179 1.53 3.07 33.32
C ASP A 179 0.23 2.41 33.78
N GLN A 180 -0.42 1.70 32.86
CA GLN A 180 -1.66 0.96 33.11
C GLN A 180 -1.77 -0.19 32.12
N ASP A 181 -2.35 -1.28 32.53
CA ASP A 181 -2.72 -2.38 31.64
C ASP A 181 -3.95 -2.01 30.80
N LEU A 182 -3.95 -2.44 29.56
CA LEU A 182 -5.10 -2.30 28.67
C LEU A 182 -6.26 -3.14 29.23
N ASN A 183 -7.31 -2.47 29.66
CA ASN A 183 -8.53 -3.13 30.11
C ASN A 183 -9.57 -3.10 28.99
N LEU A 184 -10.07 -4.27 28.61
CA LEU A 184 -11.10 -4.47 27.59
C LEU A 184 -12.39 -5.05 28.17
N ASP A 185 -12.50 -5.12 29.51
CA ASP A 185 -13.71 -5.59 30.19
C ASP A 185 -14.84 -4.58 29.98
N TYR A 186 -15.93 -5.04 29.39
CA TYR A 186 -17.06 -4.20 29.07
C TYR A 186 -17.73 -3.63 30.33
N GLN A 187 -17.83 -2.29 30.39
CA GLN A 187 -18.40 -1.53 31.51
C GLN A 187 -19.64 -0.72 31.12
N GLY A 188 -20.15 -0.93 29.92
CA GLY A 188 -21.26 -0.18 29.36
C GLY A 188 -20.96 0.39 27.98
N ALA A 189 -22.00 0.74 27.22
CA ALA A 189 -21.85 1.31 25.90
C ALA A 189 -21.20 2.69 25.96
N PHE A 190 -20.23 2.93 25.08
CA PHE A 190 -19.69 4.25 24.82
C PHE A 190 -20.48 4.92 23.70
N THR A 191 -20.94 6.17 23.93
CA THR A 191 -21.60 6.95 22.90
C THR A 191 -20.57 7.54 21.96
N SER A 192 -20.56 7.08 20.71
CA SER A 192 -19.64 7.59 19.68
C SER A 192 -19.81 9.10 19.49
N VAL A 193 -18.71 9.81 19.36
CA VAL A 193 -18.70 11.24 19.04
C VAL A 193 -19.13 11.44 17.60
N THR A 194 -20.07 12.34 17.35
CA THR A 194 -20.42 12.73 15.99
C THR A 194 -19.28 13.52 15.37
N THR A 195 -18.60 12.94 14.41
CA THR A 195 -17.52 13.57 13.64
C THR A 195 -18.02 14.03 12.28
N LYS A 196 -17.43 15.09 11.73
CA LYS A 196 -17.60 15.45 10.33
C LYS A 196 -16.74 14.53 9.46
N ALA A 197 -17.19 14.29 8.22
CA ALA A 197 -16.42 13.52 7.24
C ALA A 197 -15.03 14.09 6.97
N GLU A 198 -14.88 15.41 7.08
CA GLU A 198 -13.63 16.15 6.89
C GLU A 198 -12.69 16.14 8.11
N GLU A 199 -13.09 15.59 9.25
CA GLU A 199 -12.22 15.57 10.43
C GLU A 199 -11.12 14.53 10.28
N ALA A 200 -9.95 14.84 10.89
CA ALA A 200 -8.82 13.93 10.94
C ALA A 200 -9.19 12.65 11.70
N ALA A 201 -8.96 11.51 11.09
CA ALA A 201 -9.19 10.18 11.65
C ALA A 201 -7.88 9.44 11.92
N VAL A 202 -6.93 9.53 10.99
CA VAL A 202 -5.66 8.79 11.06
C VAL A 202 -4.49 9.73 10.72
N LEU A 203 -3.36 9.54 11.40
CA LEU A 203 -2.09 10.24 11.11
C LEU A 203 -1.03 9.20 10.79
N ILE A 204 -0.67 9.07 9.51
CA ILE A 204 0.33 8.10 9.03
C ILE A 204 1.60 8.82 8.62
N TYR A 205 2.74 8.46 9.21
CA TYR A 205 4.04 9.01 8.83
C TYR A 205 4.64 8.27 7.64
N THR A 206 4.88 9.01 6.56
CA THR A 206 5.55 8.50 5.37
C THR A 206 7.05 8.79 5.42
N SER A 207 7.87 7.87 4.93
CA SER A 207 9.28 8.13 4.67
C SER A 207 9.40 9.02 3.43
N GLY A 208 9.64 10.30 3.62
CA GLY A 208 9.93 11.19 2.49
C GLY A 208 11.23 10.78 1.78
N THR A 209 11.28 10.95 0.45
CA THR A 209 12.51 10.79 -0.33
C THR A 209 13.55 11.86 0.03
N THR A 210 13.09 12.98 0.59
CA THR A 210 13.92 14.10 1.03
C THR A 210 13.48 14.60 2.41
N GLY A 211 14.38 14.58 3.39
CA GLY A 211 14.16 15.13 4.73
C GLY A 211 13.47 14.16 5.72
N PRO A 212 13.03 14.66 6.89
CA PRO A 212 12.40 13.87 7.92
C PRO A 212 11.04 13.31 7.47
N PRO A 213 10.55 12.24 8.13
CA PRO A 213 9.23 11.69 7.84
C PRO A 213 8.13 12.75 7.98
N LYS A 214 7.12 12.69 7.09
CA LYS A 214 5.97 13.61 7.09
C LYS A 214 4.72 12.86 7.52
N GLY A 215 3.96 13.41 8.44
CA GLY A 215 2.68 12.85 8.87
C GLY A 215 1.56 13.25 7.90
N ALA A 216 1.03 12.32 7.14
CA ALA A 216 -0.16 12.54 6.32
C ALA A 216 -1.41 12.43 7.18
N VAL A 217 -2.24 13.47 7.19
CA VAL A 217 -3.49 13.53 7.96
C VAL A 217 -4.63 13.03 7.08
N ILE A 218 -5.21 11.90 7.43
CA ILE A 218 -6.26 11.21 6.68
C ILE A 218 -7.61 11.51 7.32
N PRO A 219 -8.59 12.08 6.59
CA PRO A 219 -9.92 12.35 7.12
C PRO A 219 -10.79 11.08 7.16
N HIS A 220 -11.88 11.13 7.91
CA HIS A 220 -12.85 10.04 7.97
C HIS A 220 -13.40 9.68 6.58
N ARG A 221 -13.71 10.65 5.71
CA ARG A 221 -14.23 10.43 4.35
C ARG A 221 -13.31 9.63 3.43
N ALA A 222 -11.99 9.63 3.71
CA ALA A 222 -11.04 8.91 2.87
C ALA A 222 -11.32 7.40 2.83
N LEU A 223 -11.99 6.83 3.84
CA LEU A 223 -12.47 5.46 3.77
C LEU A 223 -13.47 5.26 2.61
N ILE A 224 -14.41 6.17 2.43
CA ILE A 224 -15.38 6.11 1.30
C ILE A 224 -14.63 6.21 -0.04
N GLY A 225 -13.67 7.17 -0.13
CA GLY A 225 -12.83 7.30 -1.33
C GLY A 225 -12.07 6.03 -1.69
N ASN A 226 -11.71 5.25 -0.69
CA ASN A 226 -10.96 4.01 -0.85
C ASN A 226 -11.78 2.81 -1.35
N LEU A 227 -13.09 2.78 -1.08
CA LEU A 227 -13.92 1.59 -1.32
C LEU A 227 -13.98 1.15 -2.79
N PRO A 228 -14.08 2.02 -3.80
CA PRO A 228 -14.07 1.60 -5.20
C PRO A 228 -12.79 0.86 -5.57
N GLY A 229 -11.64 1.39 -5.14
CA GLY A 229 -10.33 0.75 -5.35
C GLY A 229 -10.26 -0.61 -4.66
N PHE A 230 -10.70 -0.72 -3.41
CA PHE A 230 -10.71 -1.98 -2.67
C PHE A 230 -11.61 -3.03 -3.36
N VAL A 231 -12.84 -2.68 -3.70
CA VAL A 231 -13.78 -3.61 -4.35
C VAL A 231 -13.26 -4.07 -5.70
N CYS A 232 -12.76 -3.14 -6.54
CA CYS A 232 -12.25 -3.47 -7.86
C CYS A 232 -10.97 -4.33 -7.80
N SER A 233 -9.99 -3.96 -6.98
CA SER A 233 -8.73 -4.70 -6.85
C SER A 233 -8.93 -6.11 -6.30
N GLN A 234 -10.01 -6.34 -5.57
CA GLN A 234 -10.41 -7.63 -5.01
C GLN A 234 -11.50 -8.33 -5.86
N ASN A 235 -11.56 -8.07 -7.17
CA ASN A 235 -12.54 -8.72 -8.08
C ASN A 235 -13.97 -8.66 -7.56
N TRP A 236 -14.46 -7.47 -7.24
CA TRP A 236 -15.77 -7.23 -6.59
C TRP A 236 -15.89 -7.75 -5.15
N PHE A 237 -14.82 -8.14 -4.52
CA PHE A 237 -14.77 -8.54 -3.11
C PHE A 237 -15.90 -9.54 -2.73
N GLY A 238 -16.15 -10.52 -3.59
CA GLY A 238 -17.20 -11.54 -3.39
C GLY A 238 -18.63 -11.07 -3.63
N PHE A 239 -18.84 -9.83 -4.10
CA PHE A 239 -20.15 -9.39 -4.59
C PHE A 239 -20.42 -9.99 -5.97
N ASP A 240 -21.69 -10.28 -6.26
CA ASP A 240 -22.09 -10.83 -7.57
C ASP A 240 -22.50 -9.77 -8.61
N GLY A 241 -22.31 -8.49 -8.28
CA GLY A 241 -22.73 -7.36 -9.11
C GLY A 241 -24.25 -7.11 -9.11
N LYS A 242 -25.02 -7.86 -8.33
CA LYS A 242 -26.46 -7.67 -8.12
C LYS A 242 -26.69 -6.99 -6.78
N GLN A 243 -27.65 -6.08 -6.72
CA GLN A 243 -27.86 -5.20 -5.55
C GLN A 243 -28.18 -5.90 -4.23
N ASN A 244 -28.51 -7.19 -4.21
CA ASN A 244 -29.05 -7.88 -3.03
C ASN A 244 -28.12 -8.95 -2.44
N LYS A 245 -26.98 -9.28 -3.05
CA LYS A 245 -26.08 -10.28 -2.48
C LYS A 245 -25.02 -9.61 -1.61
N GLN A 246 -25.02 -9.99 -0.33
CA GLN A 246 -23.89 -9.65 0.54
C GLN A 246 -22.67 -10.47 0.15
N THR A 247 -21.49 -9.85 0.26
CA THR A 247 -20.22 -10.57 0.08
C THR A 247 -20.06 -11.68 1.15
N ASP A 248 -19.43 -12.78 0.79
CA ASP A 248 -19.05 -13.88 1.68
C ASP A 248 -17.52 -13.93 1.90
N ALA A 249 -16.81 -12.88 1.51
CA ALA A 249 -15.36 -12.79 1.55
C ALA A 249 -14.79 -13.04 2.96
N VAL A 250 -13.64 -13.74 2.99
CA VAL A 250 -12.72 -13.82 4.13
C VAL A 250 -11.39 -13.23 3.67
N PHE A 251 -10.94 -12.19 4.36
CA PHE A 251 -9.77 -11.43 3.95
C PHE A 251 -8.55 -11.74 4.80
N TRP A 252 -7.38 -11.76 4.19
CA TRP A 252 -6.10 -11.79 4.87
C TRP A 252 -5.03 -11.01 4.09
N SER A 253 -4.12 -10.37 4.83
CA SER A 253 -2.90 -9.80 4.28
C SER A 253 -1.78 -9.84 5.32
N PRO A 254 -0.52 -10.12 4.94
CA PRO A 254 0.62 -9.96 5.84
C PRO A 254 1.02 -8.50 6.06
N ALA A 255 0.36 -7.54 5.41
CA ALA A 255 0.65 -6.12 5.55
C ALA A 255 0.39 -5.64 6.98
N ASP A 256 1.39 -5.03 7.61
CA ASP A 256 1.28 -4.46 8.95
C ASP A 256 0.19 -3.36 8.99
N TRP A 257 -0.73 -3.44 9.95
CA TRP A 257 -1.81 -2.48 10.14
C TRP A 257 -1.34 -1.09 10.57
N ALA A 258 -0.06 -0.92 10.79
CA ALA A 258 0.57 0.39 11.01
C ALA A 258 0.82 1.20 9.72
N TRP A 259 0.59 0.61 8.54
CA TRP A 259 0.77 1.26 7.25
C TRP A 259 -0.54 1.34 6.48
N THR A 260 -0.58 2.22 5.49
CA THR A 260 -1.74 2.39 4.61
C THR A 260 -2.21 1.05 4.05
N GLY A 261 -1.30 0.22 3.53
CA GLY A 261 -1.63 -1.09 2.96
C GLY A 261 -2.30 -2.06 3.93
N GLY A 262 -1.91 -2.06 5.21
CA GLY A 262 -2.51 -2.92 6.23
C GLY A 262 -3.78 -2.32 6.83
N LEU A 263 -3.83 -1.00 7.03
CA LEU A 263 -4.96 -0.32 7.67
C LEU A 263 -6.06 0.03 6.67
N MET A 264 -5.71 0.81 5.64
CA MET A 264 -6.68 1.37 4.70
C MET A 264 -7.01 0.41 3.56
N ASP A 265 -6.09 -0.52 3.21
CA ASP A 265 -6.26 -1.44 2.09
C ASP A 265 -6.61 -2.87 2.55
N ALA A 266 -6.70 -3.10 3.86
CA ALA A 266 -7.06 -4.42 4.41
C ALA A 266 -8.06 -4.30 5.57
N LEU A 267 -7.64 -3.79 6.76
CA LEU A 267 -8.46 -3.82 7.97
C LEU A 267 -9.77 -3.05 7.83
N LEU A 268 -9.71 -1.74 7.59
CA LEU A 268 -10.88 -0.88 7.61
C LEU A 268 -11.89 -1.21 6.49
N PRO A 269 -11.50 -1.41 5.22
CA PRO A 269 -12.47 -1.74 4.19
C PRO A 269 -13.10 -3.14 4.38
N THR A 270 -12.36 -4.12 4.88
CA THR A 270 -12.93 -5.44 5.22
C THR A 270 -13.99 -5.31 6.30
N LEU A 271 -13.70 -4.56 7.37
CA LEU A 271 -14.66 -4.30 8.43
C LEU A 271 -15.84 -3.43 7.96
N TYR A 272 -15.60 -2.47 7.05
CA TYR A 272 -16.68 -1.70 6.43
C TYR A 272 -17.74 -2.59 5.78
N PHE A 273 -17.32 -3.65 5.07
CA PHE A 273 -18.26 -4.60 4.45
C PHE A 273 -18.78 -5.67 5.42
N GLY A 274 -18.49 -5.56 6.72
CA GLY A 274 -18.95 -6.52 7.72
C GLY A 274 -18.36 -7.91 7.53
N ARG A 275 -17.13 -8.02 7.03
CA ARG A 275 -16.45 -9.29 6.73
C ARG A 275 -15.34 -9.60 7.71
N PRO A 276 -15.01 -10.89 7.91
CA PRO A 276 -13.89 -11.28 8.77
C PRO A 276 -12.56 -10.98 8.10
N ILE A 277 -11.61 -10.46 8.89
CA ILE A 277 -10.20 -10.38 8.54
C ILE A 277 -9.38 -11.31 9.44
N VAL A 278 -8.42 -12.03 8.83
CA VAL A 278 -7.49 -12.87 9.58
C VAL A 278 -6.30 -12.01 10.02
N ALA A 279 -5.99 -12.02 11.31
CA ALA A 279 -4.82 -11.39 11.91
C ALA A 279 -3.77 -12.44 12.25
N PHE A 280 -2.52 -12.12 12.01
CA PHE A 280 -1.40 -12.95 12.35
C PHE A 280 -0.22 -12.10 12.83
N ASN A 281 0.24 -12.38 14.05
CA ASN A 281 1.43 -11.77 14.61
C ASN A 281 2.61 -12.73 14.50
N GLY A 282 3.36 -12.62 13.40
CA GLY A 282 4.53 -13.45 13.19
C GLY A 282 5.21 -13.16 11.86
N ARG A 283 6.34 -13.83 11.62
CA ARG A 283 7.11 -13.65 10.40
C ARG A 283 6.44 -14.35 9.23
N PHE A 284 6.33 -13.65 8.11
CA PHE A 284 5.84 -14.24 6.87
C PHE A 284 6.74 -15.38 6.39
N SER A 285 6.12 -16.49 5.99
CA SER A 285 6.75 -17.53 5.17
C SER A 285 5.73 -18.07 4.16
N PRO A 286 6.18 -18.61 3.01
CA PRO A 286 5.28 -19.21 2.03
C PRO A 286 4.41 -20.34 2.59
N GLU A 287 4.98 -21.22 3.43
CA GLU A 287 4.26 -22.32 4.07
C GLU A 287 3.15 -21.80 4.99
N LEU A 288 3.51 -20.83 5.84
CA LEU A 288 2.55 -20.17 6.72
C LEU A 288 1.41 -19.54 5.91
N ALA A 289 1.72 -18.80 4.85
CA ALA A 289 0.73 -18.14 4.01
C ALA A 289 -0.29 -19.12 3.44
N PHE A 290 0.18 -20.22 2.85
CA PHE A 290 -0.70 -21.26 2.30
C PHE A 290 -1.51 -21.97 3.37
N SER A 291 -0.89 -22.34 4.49
CA SER A 291 -1.55 -23.01 5.62
C SER A 291 -2.63 -22.12 6.23
N LEU A 292 -2.33 -20.84 6.48
CA LEU A 292 -3.28 -19.85 6.99
C LEU A 292 -4.46 -19.67 6.04
N MET A 293 -4.19 -19.45 4.75
CA MET A 293 -5.25 -19.27 3.76
C MET A 293 -6.18 -20.49 3.67
N GLN A 294 -5.62 -21.70 3.74
CA GLN A 294 -6.41 -22.93 3.77
C GLN A 294 -7.22 -23.06 5.06
N GLN A 295 -6.58 -22.86 6.22
CA GLN A 295 -7.20 -23.06 7.54
C GLN A 295 -8.39 -22.12 7.76
N HIS A 296 -8.27 -20.85 7.37
CA HIS A 296 -9.30 -19.84 7.55
C HIS A 296 -10.23 -19.70 6.34
N GLY A 297 -9.99 -20.46 5.27
CA GLY A 297 -10.80 -20.38 4.05
C GLY A 297 -10.74 -18.99 3.40
N VAL A 298 -9.54 -18.38 3.38
CA VAL A 298 -9.32 -17.05 2.81
C VAL A 298 -9.69 -17.05 1.32
N THR A 299 -10.50 -16.07 0.94
CA THR A 299 -10.98 -15.88 -0.44
C THR A 299 -10.32 -14.68 -1.12
N HIS A 300 -9.93 -13.67 -0.36
CA HIS A 300 -9.36 -12.43 -0.86
C HIS A 300 -8.10 -12.05 -0.06
N THR A 301 -7.08 -11.57 -0.77
CA THR A 301 -5.81 -11.26 -0.12
C THR A 301 -5.09 -10.11 -0.80
N PHE A 302 -4.32 -9.35 0.00
CA PHE A 302 -3.32 -8.41 -0.48
C PHE A 302 -1.93 -8.99 -0.21
N LEU A 303 -1.17 -9.27 -1.27
CA LEU A 303 0.17 -9.83 -1.19
C LEU A 303 1.15 -8.99 -2.01
N PHE A 304 2.23 -8.57 -1.39
CA PHE A 304 3.30 -7.86 -2.11
C PHE A 304 3.97 -8.75 -3.15
N PRO A 305 4.52 -8.20 -4.24
CA PRO A 305 5.20 -8.99 -5.27
C PRO A 305 6.32 -9.87 -4.73
N THR A 306 7.08 -9.39 -3.74
CA THR A 306 8.12 -10.16 -3.05
C THR A 306 7.57 -11.40 -2.33
N ALA A 307 6.40 -11.30 -1.69
CA ALA A 307 5.72 -12.44 -1.07
C ALA A 307 5.26 -13.45 -2.12
N LEU A 308 4.64 -12.98 -3.21
CA LEU A 308 4.22 -13.83 -4.32
C LEU A 308 5.39 -14.56 -5.00
N LYS A 309 6.53 -13.87 -5.20
CA LYS A 309 7.78 -14.48 -5.72
C LYS A 309 8.29 -15.58 -4.80
N ALA A 310 8.30 -15.34 -3.48
CA ALA A 310 8.71 -16.33 -2.50
C ALA A 310 7.76 -17.55 -2.48
N MET A 311 6.44 -17.32 -2.55
CA MET A 311 5.43 -18.39 -2.65
C MET A 311 5.57 -19.21 -3.91
N MET A 312 5.77 -18.58 -5.07
CA MET A 312 6.00 -19.24 -6.35
C MET A 312 7.26 -20.13 -6.31
N LYS A 313 8.35 -19.62 -5.73
CA LYS A 313 9.62 -20.37 -5.63
C LYS A 313 9.49 -21.56 -4.69
N ALA A 314 8.85 -21.39 -3.53
CA ALA A 314 8.73 -22.45 -2.53
C ALA A 314 7.70 -23.53 -2.94
N TYR A 315 6.62 -23.13 -3.58
CA TYR A 315 5.50 -24.00 -3.96
C TYR A 315 5.06 -23.76 -5.40
N PRO A 316 5.82 -24.28 -6.40
CA PRO A 316 5.48 -24.10 -7.83
C PRO A 316 4.10 -24.65 -8.21
N GLN A 317 3.59 -25.65 -7.48
CA GLN A 317 2.30 -26.29 -7.70
C GLN A 317 1.55 -26.45 -6.37
N PRO A 318 1.09 -25.35 -5.76
CA PRO A 318 0.52 -25.36 -4.40
C PRO A 318 -0.77 -26.16 -4.30
N GLY A 319 -1.55 -26.25 -5.38
CA GLY A 319 -2.80 -27.01 -5.43
C GLY A 319 -2.65 -28.52 -5.17
N LYS A 320 -1.41 -29.06 -5.24
CA LYS A 320 -1.13 -30.44 -4.83
C LYS A 320 -1.11 -30.64 -3.32
N LEU A 321 -0.84 -29.57 -2.55
CA LEU A 321 -0.62 -29.62 -1.11
C LEU A 321 -1.69 -28.86 -0.33
N PHE A 322 -2.24 -27.81 -0.91
CA PHE A 322 -3.18 -26.91 -0.23
C PHE A 322 -4.49 -26.79 -1.00
N LYS A 323 -5.60 -26.78 -0.26
CA LYS A 323 -6.95 -26.55 -0.79
C LYS A 323 -7.36 -25.10 -0.59
N LEU A 324 -7.05 -24.23 -1.55
CA LEU A 324 -7.32 -22.80 -1.47
C LEU A 324 -8.71 -22.45 -2.00
N LYS A 325 -9.26 -21.33 -1.51
CA LYS A 325 -10.56 -20.77 -1.96
C LYS A 325 -10.41 -19.37 -2.54
N LEU A 326 -9.22 -19.00 -3.05
CA LEU A 326 -8.93 -17.67 -3.53
C LEU A 326 -9.85 -17.26 -4.69
N GLN A 327 -10.35 -16.02 -4.63
CA GLN A 327 -11.20 -15.37 -5.62
C GLN A 327 -10.60 -14.02 -6.08
N GLY A 328 -9.80 -13.38 -5.23
CA GLY A 328 -9.13 -12.11 -5.52
C GLY A 328 -7.74 -12.04 -4.90
N ILE A 329 -6.76 -11.58 -5.68
CA ILE A 329 -5.41 -11.24 -5.23
C ILE A 329 -5.11 -9.83 -5.70
N MET A 330 -4.92 -8.91 -4.76
CA MET A 330 -4.40 -7.58 -5.01
C MET A 330 -2.90 -7.57 -4.75
N SER A 331 -2.15 -6.84 -5.56
CA SER A 331 -0.71 -6.63 -5.34
C SER A 331 -0.30 -5.19 -5.63
N ALA A 332 0.65 -4.67 -4.87
CA ALA A 332 1.14 -3.31 -5.00
C ALA A 332 2.55 -3.13 -4.41
N GLY A 333 3.10 -1.94 -4.62
CA GLY A 333 4.38 -1.50 -4.08
C GLY A 333 5.54 -1.67 -5.04
N GLU A 334 5.48 -2.68 -5.91
CA GLU A 334 6.41 -2.98 -7.00
C GLU A 334 5.62 -3.60 -8.16
N ALA A 335 6.22 -3.69 -9.35
CA ALA A 335 5.62 -4.45 -10.44
C ALA A 335 5.63 -5.96 -10.15
N VAL A 336 4.52 -6.63 -10.41
CA VAL A 336 4.36 -8.06 -10.15
C VAL A 336 5.28 -8.89 -11.06
N GLY A 337 5.38 -8.52 -12.33
CA GLY A 337 6.14 -9.23 -13.35
C GLY A 337 5.41 -10.46 -13.93
N ASP A 338 5.74 -10.77 -15.19
CA ASP A 338 5.01 -11.76 -16.01
C ASP A 338 4.98 -13.16 -15.37
N ALA A 339 6.12 -13.62 -14.83
CA ALA A 339 6.23 -14.97 -14.24
C ALA A 339 5.31 -15.15 -13.02
N VAL A 340 5.21 -14.15 -12.15
CA VAL A 340 4.34 -14.16 -10.96
C VAL A 340 2.88 -14.04 -11.38
N PHE A 341 2.60 -13.19 -12.36
CA PHE A 341 1.26 -13.05 -12.92
C PHE A 341 0.74 -14.38 -13.48
N ASP A 342 1.56 -15.06 -14.29
CA ASP A 342 1.23 -16.37 -14.85
C ASP A 342 1.10 -17.45 -13.78
N TYR A 343 1.96 -17.46 -12.77
CA TYR A 343 1.85 -18.36 -11.63
C TYR A 343 0.52 -18.21 -10.90
N CYS A 344 0.13 -17.00 -10.58
CA CYS A 344 -1.15 -16.76 -9.89
C CYS A 344 -2.32 -17.23 -10.74
N ARG A 345 -2.32 -16.93 -12.04
CA ARG A 345 -3.38 -17.35 -12.96
C ARG A 345 -3.45 -18.87 -13.14
N GLN A 346 -2.31 -19.53 -13.32
CA GLN A 346 -2.26 -20.96 -13.68
C GLN A 346 -2.27 -21.87 -12.45
N GLN A 347 -1.63 -21.47 -11.36
CA GLN A 347 -1.44 -22.34 -10.19
C GLN A 347 -2.34 -21.98 -9.00
N LEU A 348 -2.71 -20.69 -8.86
CA LEU A 348 -3.66 -20.24 -7.82
C LEU A 348 -5.08 -20.05 -8.36
N GLY A 349 -5.26 -20.09 -9.69
CA GLY A 349 -6.56 -19.94 -10.34
C GLY A 349 -7.13 -18.51 -10.29
N VAL A 350 -6.30 -17.49 -9.96
CA VAL A 350 -6.72 -16.10 -9.79
C VAL A 350 -5.79 -15.17 -10.54
N THR A 351 -6.35 -14.26 -11.31
CA THR A 351 -5.57 -13.18 -11.93
C THR A 351 -5.24 -12.12 -10.89
N VAL A 352 -3.97 -11.76 -10.76
CA VAL A 352 -3.52 -10.68 -9.88
C VAL A 352 -4.01 -9.34 -10.42
N ASN A 353 -4.61 -8.54 -9.56
CA ASN A 353 -4.91 -7.14 -9.83
C ASN A 353 -3.81 -6.27 -9.23
N GLU A 354 -2.92 -5.76 -10.09
CA GLU A 354 -1.97 -4.73 -9.67
C GLU A 354 -2.71 -3.44 -9.40
N MET A 355 -2.28 -2.71 -8.37
CA MET A 355 -2.82 -1.39 -8.04
C MET A 355 -1.71 -0.41 -7.68
N PHE A 356 -2.02 0.87 -7.79
CA PHE A 356 -1.11 1.97 -7.49
C PHE A 356 -1.81 3.03 -6.65
N GLY A 357 -1.05 3.56 -5.70
CA GLY A 357 -1.46 4.66 -4.84
C GLY A 357 -0.36 5.08 -3.88
N GLN A 358 -0.70 6.01 -3.00
CA GLN A 358 0.16 6.59 -1.98
C GLN A 358 -0.62 6.85 -0.71
N THR A 359 0.06 7.06 0.41
CA THR A 359 -0.61 7.38 1.68
C THR A 359 -1.53 8.60 1.57
N GLU A 360 -1.19 9.58 0.75
CA GLU A 360 -1.91 10.84 0.55
C GLU A 360 -3.25 10.71 -0.20
N ILE A 361 -3.37 9.67 -1.02
CA ILE A 361 -4.53 9.44 -1.91
C ILE A 361 -4.96 7.97 -1.93
N ASN A 362 -4.42 7.15 -1.05
CA ASN A 362 -4.61 5.71 -1.04
C ASN A 362 -4.41 5.10 -2.45
N TYR A 363 -5.18 4.09 -2.89
CA TYR A 363 -5.02 3.53 -4.23
C TYR A 363 -6.17 3.94 -5.16
N VAL A 364 -5.80 4.58 -6.24
CA VAL A 364 -6.70 5.25 -7.20
C VAL A 364 -6.61 4.68 -8.60
N VAL A 365 -5.61 3.85 -8.88
CA VAL A 365 -5.37 3.19 -10.17
C VAL A 365 -5.19 1.71 -9.95
N GLY A 366 -5.73 0.90 -10.83
CA GLY A 366 -5.49 -0.53 -10.78
C GLY A 366 -6.29 -1.35 -11.77
N ASN A 367 -6.21 -2.66 -11.58
CA ASN A 367 -6.92 -3.64 -12.35
C ASN A 367 -8.14 -4.18 -11.59
N CYS A 368 -9.10 -4.70 -12.35
CA CYS A 368 -10.23 -5.49 -11.88
C CYS A 368 -10.49 -6.57 -12.93
N SER A 369 -9.81 -7.70 -12.83
CA SER A 369 -9.85 -8.73 -13.88
C SER A 369 -11.26 -9.32 -14.11
N ALA A 370 -12.19 -9.11 -13.17
CA ALA A 370 -13.59 -9.44 -13.33
C ALA A 370 -14.35 -8.51 -14.30
N MET A 371 -13.85 -7.28 -14.54
CA MET A 371 -14.55 -6.25 -15.31
C MET A 371 -13.79 -5.75 -16.53
N TRP A 372 -12.46 -5.66 -16.44
CA TRP A 372 -11.59 -5.30 -17.57
C TRP A 372 -10.31 -6.12 -17.52
N PRO A 373 -9.68 -6.39 -18.68
CA PRO A 373 -8.47 -7.20 -18.72
C PRO A 373 -7.35 -6.62 -17.86
N ALA A 374 -6.80 -7.41 -16.93
CA ALA A 374 -5.56 -7.07 -16.25
C ALA A 374 -4.39 -7.28 -17.23
N ARG A 375 -3.51 -6.28 -17.34
CA ARG A 375 -2.31 -6.34 -18.22
C ARG A 375 -1.07 -6.43 -17.34
N PRO A 376 -0.26 -7.51 -17.47
CA PRO A 376 0.98 -7.65 -16.71
C PRO A 376 1.90 -6.45 -16.88
N GLY A 377 2.45 -5.94 -15.76
CA GLY A 377 3.34 -4.79 -15.74
C GLY A 377 2.66 -3.43 -15.91
N SER A 378 1.35 -3.38 -16.15
CA SER A 378 0.57 -2.15 -16.12
C SER A 378 0.03 -1.88 -14.72
N MET A 379 0.09 -0.62 -14.28
CA MET A 379 -0.60 -0.18 -13.06
C MET A 379 -2.13 -0.31 -13.14
N GLY A 380 -2.69 -0.52 -14.35
CA GLY A 380 -4.14 -0.55 -14.59
C GLY A 380 -4.70 0.80 -15.06
N LYS A 381 -5.97 1.04 -14.74
CA LYS A 381 -6.73 2.24 -15.08
C LYS A 381 -7.21 2.95 -13.81
N GLY A 382 -7.59 4.22 -13.91
CA GLY A 382 -8.23 4.94 -12.81
C GLY A 382 -9.47 4.21 -12.30
N TYR A 383 -9.57 4.01 -10.99
CA TYR A 383 -10.76 3.38 -10.40
C TYR A 383 -11.98 4.30 -10.48
N PRO A 384 -13.21 3.75 -10.47
CA PRO A 384 -14.43 4.55 -10.49
C PRO A 384 -14.46 5.62 -9.39
N GLY A 385 -14.86 6.83 -9.74
CA GLY A 385 -14.90 7.97 -8.85
C GLY A 385 -13.63 8.82 -8.85
N HIS A 386 -12.50 8.30 -9.35
CA HIS A 386 -11.24 9.04 -9.41
C HIS A 386 -10.95 9.53 -10.82
N ARG A 387 -10.68 10.82 -10.97
CA ARG A 387 -10.16 11.39 -12.21
C ARG A 387 -8.64 11.36 -12.16
N VAL A 388 -8.05 10.38 -12.83
CA VAL A 388 -6.59 10.17 -12.90
C VAL A 388 -6.08 10.53 -14.29
N ALA A 389 -4.95 11.21 -14.35
CA ALA A 389 -4.28 11.55 -15.59
C ALA A 389 -2.75 11.46 -15.46
N VAL A 390 -2.08 11.43 -16.60
CA VAL A 390 -0.65 11.71 -16.72
C VAL A 390 -0.52 13.16 -17.15
N ILE A 391 0.17 13.98 -16.35
CA ILE A 391 0.27 15.44 -16.58
C ILE A 391 1.71 15.89 -16.76
N ASP A 392 1.91 17.00 -17.48
CA ASP A 392 3.18 17.69 -17.61
C ASP A 392 3.47 18.62 -16.41
N GLU A 393 4.55 19.41 -16.49
CA GLU A 393 4.96 20.34 -15.45
C GLU A 393 3.92 21.46 -15.21
N ASP A 394 3.19 21.86 -16.25
CA ASP A 394 2.15 22.89 -16.18
C ASP A 394 0.78 22.38 -15.72
N GLY A 395 0.64 21.06 -15.48
CA GLY A 395 -0.62 20.43 -15.09
C GLY A 395 -1.56 20.09 -16.27
N LYS A 396 -1.07 20.14 -17.49
CA LYS A 396 -1.79 19.69 -18.67
C LYS A 396 -1.71 18.18 -18.84
N GLU A 397 -2.81 17.55 -19.26
CA GLU A 397 -2.82 16.12 -19.58
C GLU A 397 -1.92 15.83 -20.80
N CYS A 398 -1.00 14.86 -20.62
CA CYS A 398 -0.11 14.40 -21.67
C CYS A 398 -0.86 13.60 -22.75
N ALA A 399 -0.35 13.66 -23.98
CA ALA A 399 -0.84 12.80 -25.06
C ALA A 399 -0.53 11.33 -24.78
N VAL A 400 -1.24 10.42 -25.47
CA VAL A 400 -1.00 8.97 -25.41
C VAL A 400 0.47 8.67 -25.74
N GLY A 401 1.11 7.84 -24.90
CA GLY A 401 2.51 7.45 -25.04
C GLY A 401 3.53 8.47 -24.54
N VAL A 402 3.10 9.67 -24.14
CA VAL A 402 4.01 10.70 -23.59
C VAL A 402 4.12 10.54 -22.08
N PRO A 403 5.33 10.37 -21.54
CA PRO A 403 5.55 10.28 -20.09
C PRO A 403 5.25 11.60 -19.38
N GLY A 404 4.69 11.51 -18.18
CA GLY A 404 4.45 12.62 -17.28
C GLY A 404 4.17 12.13 -15.86
N ASP A 405 3.83 13.03 -14.95
CA ASP A 405 3.51 12.72 -13.56
C ASP A 405 2.08 12.14 -13.47
N VAL A 406 1.93 11.01 -12.80
CA VAL A 406 0.60 10.49 -12.45
C VAL A 406 -0.03 11.43 -11.45
N ALA A 407 -1.20 11.93 -11.76
CA ALA A 407 -1.91 12.87 -10.90
C ALA A 407 -3.40 12.52 -10.76
N VAL A 408 -3.96 12.88 -9.61
CA VAL A 408 -5.39 12.72 -9.31
C VAL A 408 -6.01 14.09 -9.16
N ASN A 409 -7.11 14.33 -9.86
CA ASN A 409 -7.83 15.59 -9.75
C ASN A 409 -8.70 15.62 -8.48
N ARG A 410 -8.80 16.78 -7.83
CA ARG A 410 -9.66 16.96 -6.65
C ARG A 410 -11.15 16.75 -6.94
N LEU A 411 -11.52 16.87 -8.19
CA LEU A 411 -12.89 16.66 -8.67
C LEU A 411 -12.93 15.42 -9.56
N ASP A 412 -13.98 14.64 -9.42
CA ASP A 412 -14.25 13.51 -10.29
C ASP A 412 -14.66 13.95 -11.71
N ILE A 413 -15.01 13.01 -12.58
CA ILE A 413 -15.45 13.30 -13.96
C ILE A 413 -16.78 14.07 -14.03
N HIS A 414 -17.50 14.20 -12.94
CA HIS A 414 -18.79 14.88 -12.83
C HIS A 414 -18.68 16.24 -12.14
N GLY A 415 -17.50 16.59 -11.62
CA GLY A 415 -17.24 17.81 -10.86
C GLY A 415 -17.53 17.68 -9.37
N ASP A 416 -17.81 16.48 -8.86
CA ASP A 416 -17.98 16.22 -7.44
C ASP A 416 -16.62 16.09 -6.77
N ALA A 417 -16.49 16.56 -5.50
CA ALA A 417 -15.25 16.46 -4.75
C ALA A 417 -14.90 14.98 -4.45
N ASP A 418 -13.69 14.58 -4.82
CA ASP A 418 -13.20 13.24 -4.54
C ASP A 418 -12.84 13.09 -3.05
N PRO A 419 -13.47 12.16 -2.32
CA PRO A 419 -13.26 12.02 -0.88
C PRO A 419 -11.92 11.39 -0.48
N ILE A 420 -11.12 10.89 -1.44
CA ILE A 420 -9.90 10.13 -1.17
C ILE A 420 -8.79 10.95 -0.51
N PHE A 421 -8.75 12.25 -0.76
CA PHE A 421 -7.60 13.10 -0.44
C PHE A 421 -7.35 13.24 1.06
N PHE A 422 -6.07 13.17 1.43
CA PHE A 422 -5.61 13.60 2.74
C PHE A 422 -5.90 15.10 2.99
N LEU A 423 -5.90 15.52 4.25
CA LEU A 423 -6.09 16.94 4.62
C LEU A 423 -4.80 17.76 4.43
N GLY A 424 -3.67 17.09 4.31
CA GLY A 424 -2.35 17.68 4.18
C GLY A 424 -1.35 17.01 5.11
N TYR A 425 -0.11 17.49 5.07
CA TYR A 425 0.92 17.02 5.99
C TYR A 425 0.85 17.77 7.32
N TRP A 426 0.92 17.02 8.41
CA TRP A 426 0.90 17.55 9.77
C TRP A 426 1.95 18.63 9.97
N LYS A 427 1.51 19.83 10.40
CA LYS A 427 2.36 21.00 10.60
C LYS A 427 3.26 21.40 9.42
N ASN A 428 2.96 20.96 8.19
CA ASN A 428 3.79 21.22 7.03
C ASN A 428 2.98 21.65 5.79
N ILE A 429 2.55 22.89 5.82
CA ILE A 429 1.74 23.50 4.76
C ILE A 429 2.52 23.64 3.44
N ALA A 430 3.83 23.89 3.50
CA ALA A 430 4.66 24.03 2.32
C ALA A 430 4.74 22.70 1.54
N ALA A 431 4.98 21.59 2.25
CA ALA A 431 4.97 20.26 1.64
C ALA A 431 3.57 19.86 1.12
N THR A 432 2.51 20.28 1.81
CA THR A 432 1.14 20.06 1.35
C THR A 432 0.88 20.77 0.03
N ASN A 433 1.19 22.07 -0.04
CA ASN A 433 0.97 22.86 -1.24
C ASN A 433 1.80 22.36 -2.43
N SER A 434 3.03 21.89 -2.18
CA SER A 434 3.90 21.35 -3.24
C SER A 434 3.38 20.06 -3.90
N LYS A 435 2.42 19.38 -3.26
CA LYS A 435 1.75 18.21 -3.87
C LYS A 435 0.77 18.58 -4.99
N PHE A 436 0.38 19.86 -5.08
CA PHE A 436 -0.68 20.26 -6.00
C PHE A 436 -0.19 21.20 -7.10
N THR A 437 -0.72 21.00 -8.31
CA THR A 437 -0.65 21.93 -9.45
C THR A 437 -2.08 22.17 -9.88
N GLY A 438 -2.65 23.34 -9.57
CA GLY A 438 -4.09 23.56 -9.68
C GLY A 438 -4.88 22.54 -8.87
N ASP A 439 -5.84 21.86 -9.51
CA ASP A 439 -6.64 20.81 -8.87
C ASP A 439 -5.98 19.41 -8.90
N TRP A 440 -4.80 19.28 -9.49
CA TRP A 440 -4.09 18.03 -9.62
C TRP A 440 -3.16 17.78 -8.43
N CYS A 441 -3.39 16.69 -7.69
CA CYS A 441 -2.45 16.14 -6.73
C CYS A 441 -1.42 15.28 -7.45
N ARG A 442 -0.16 15.72 -7.46
CA ARG A 442 0.96 14.99 -8.06
C ARG A 442 1.41 13.85 -7.17
N THR A 443 1.63 12.70 -7.76
CA THR A 443 2.19 11.55 -7.04
C THR A 443 3.71 11.61 -6.95
N GLY A 444 4.38 12.26 -7.91
CA GLY A 444 5.81 12.18 -8.11
C GLY A 444 6.25 10.84 -8.72
N ASP A 445 5.29 10.05 -9.20
CA ASP A 445 5.53 8.83 -9.97
C ASP A 445 5.23 9.10 -11.45
N LEU A 446 6.16 8.75 -12.31
CA LEU A 446 6.05 8.96 -13.74
C LEU A 446 5.44 7.75 -14.41
N ALA A 447 4.55 8.00 -15.34
CA ALA A 447 3.95 6.98 -16.18
C ALA A 447 3.65 7.51 -17.58
N LYS A 448 3.36 6.60 -18.50
CA LYS A 448 2.73 6.89 -19.77
C LYS A 448 1.36 6.20 -19.86
N ARG A 449 0.42 6.82 -20.55
CA ARG A 449 -0.90 6.24 -20.82
C ARG A 449 -0.92 5.65 -22.22
N ASP A 450 -1.39 4.41 -22.38
CA ASP A 450 -1.61 3.81 -23.69
C ASP A 450 -2.96 4.22 -24.31
N ALA A 451 -3.21 3.78 -25.55
CA ALA A 451 -4.43 4.09 -26.29
C ALA A 451 -5.70 3.51 -25.64
N ASP A 452 -5.58 2.45 -24.85
CA ASP A 452 -6.68 1.81 -24.13
C ASP A 452 -6.88 2.38 -22.72
N GLY A 453 -6.06 3.36 -22.32
CA GLY A 453 -6.16 4.08 -21.05
C GLY A 453 -5.41 3.43 -19.88
N TYR A 454 -4.62 2.37 -20.12
CA TYR A 454 -3.76 1.80 -19.08
C TYR A 454 -2.55 2.67 -18.83
N LEU A 455 -2.15 2.75 -17.54
CA LEU A 455 -0.96 3.46 -17.10
C LEU A 455 0.22 2.49 -16.96
N TRP A 456 1.36 2.89 -17.49
CA TRP A 456 2.60 2.12 -17.47
C TRP A 456 3.66 2.90 -16.71
N TYR A 457 4.14 2.32 -15.62
CA TYR A 457 5.09 2.96 -14.72
C TYR A 457 6.45 3.17 -15.38
N GLU A 458 7.01 4.38 -15.26
CA GLU A 458 8.30 4.77 -15.81
C GLU A 458 9.36 5.03 -14.72
N GLY A 459 8.95 5.23 -13.48
CA GLY A 459 9.83 5.50 -12.35
C GLY A 459 9.35 6.63 -11.46
N ARG A 460 10.13 6.91 -10.40
CA ARG A 460 9.92 8.10 -9.57
C ARG A 460 10.47 9.33 -10.28
N ALA A 461 9.77 10.46 -10.18
CA ALA A 461 10.26 11.73 -10.75
C ALA A 461 11.60 12.18 -10.15
N ASP A 462 11.81 11.88 -8.86
CA ASP A 462 13.03 12.17 -8.11
C ASP A 462 14.15 11.11 -8.30
N ASP A 463 13.83 9.94 -8.83
CA ASP A 463 14.78 8.88 -9.18
C ASP A 463 15.21 8.92 -10.65
N VAL A 464 14.40 9.53 -11.54
CA VAL A 464 14.75 9.70 -12.95
C VAL A 464 15.89 10.70 -13.07
N PHE A 465 16.91 10.33 -13.83
CA PHE A 465 18.11 11.15 -14.02
C PHE A 465 18.51 11.30 -15.49
N LYS A 466 19.38 12.28 -15.75
CA LYS A 466 19.97 12.44 -17.09
C LYS A 466 21.35 11.78 -17.11
N ALA A 467 21.58 10.90 -18.08
CA ALA A 467 22.87 10.30 -18.36
C ALA A 467 23.19 10.45 -19.84
N ALA A 468 24.35 11.05 -20.14
CA ALA A 468 24.78 11.31 -21.52
C ALA A 468 23.69 11.99 -22.39
N GLY A 469 22.90 12.90 -21.81
CA GLY A 469 21.82 13.63 -22.49
C GLY A 469 20.46 12.91 -22.55
N TYR A 470 20.40 11.63 -22.21
CA TYR A 470 19.17 10.85 -22.17
C TYR A 470 18.52 10.87 -20.79
N ARG A 471 17.18 10.84 -20.78
CA ARG A 471 16.40 10.67 -19.53
C ARG A 471 16.29 9.18 -19.25
N ILE A 472 16.79 8.76 -18.09
CA ILE A 472 16.87 7.36 -17.67
C ILE A 472 15.88 7.12 -16.53
N GLY A 473 14.99 6.15 -16.73
CA GLY A 473 14.12 5.60 -15.69
C GLY A 473 14.78 4.37 -15.05
N PRO A 474 15.19 4.41 -13.77
CA PRO A 474 15.90 3.28 -13.15
C PRO A 474 15.10 1.98 -13.19
N GLY A 475 13.78 2.06 -13.02
CA GLY A 475 12.89 0.90 -12.89
C GLY A 475 12.87 -0.02 -14.12
N GLU A 476 12.97 0.53 -15.33
CA GLU A 476 12.99 -0.27 -16.56
C GLU A 476 14.25 -1.12 -16.64
N ILE A 477 15.39 -0.53 -16.30
CA ILE A 477 16.69 -1.23 -16.29
C ILE A 477 16.72 -2.29 -15.18
N GLU A 478 16.23 -1.94 -13.98
CA GLU A 478 16.13 -2.88 -12.85
C GLU A 478 15.25 -4.09 -13.18
N ASN A 479 14.08 -3.84 -13.75
CA ASN A 479 13.17 -4.91 -14.20
C ASN A 479 13.80 -5.79 -15.27
N CYS A 480 14.58 -5.20 -16.18
CA CYS A 480 15.33 -5.95 -17.18
C CYS A 480 16.41 -6.83 -16.53
N LEU A 481 17.21 -6.26 -15.61
CA LEU A 481 18.26 -7.00 -14.90
C LEU A 481 17.71 -8.17 -14.08
N VAL A 482 16.59 -8.00 -13.37
CA VAL A 482 15.97 -9.06 -12.55
C VAL A 482 15.42 -10.21 -13.40
N LYS A 483 15.15 -10.02 -14.68
CA LYS A 483 14.79 -11.12 -15.61
C LYS A 483 15.96 -12.04 -15.94
N HIS A 484 17.19 -11.63 -15.70
CA HIS A 484 18.36 -12.45 -15.92
C HIS A 484 18.57 -13.44 -14.76
N GLU A 485 18.83 -14.71 -15.04
CA GLU A 485 18.99 -15.80 -14.06
C GLU A 485 20.02 -15.53 -12.95
N ALA A 486 21.06 -14.75 -13.26
CA ALA A 486 22.13 -14.41 -12.33
C ALA A 486 21.73 -13.36 -11.27
N VAL A 487 20.56 -12.73 -11.38
CA VAL A 487 20.15 -11.56 -10.58
C VAL A 487 19.00 -11.90 -9.64
N ALA A 488 19.18 -11.66 -8.34
CA ALA A 488 18.10 -11.75 -7.37
C ALA A 488 17.38 -10.39 -7.20
N ASN A 489 18.15 -9.29 -7.20
CA ASN A 489 17.61 -7.94 -7.10
C ASN A 489 18.60 -6.93 -7.70
N ALA A 490 18.11 -5.76 -8.11
CA ALA A 490 18.94 -4.72 -8.68
C ALA A 490 18.41 -3.32 -8.29
N ALA A 491 19.33 -2.35 -8.21
CA ALA A 491 19.03 -0.92 -8.07
C ALA A 491 19.91 -0.11 -9.02
N VAL A 492 19.33 0.86 -9.71
CA VAL A 492 20.01 1.69 -10.69
C VAL A 492 20.03 3.15 -10.23
N VAL A 493 21.22 3.75 -10.27
CA VAL A 493 21.42 5.14 -9.85
C VAL A 493 22.35 5.87 -10.84
N PRO A 494 22.29 7.21 -10.89
CA PRO A 494 23.32 7.99 -11.58
C PRO A 494 24.65 7.92 -10.80
N LYS A 495 25.72 7.59 -11.49
CA LYS A 495 27.09 7.81 -11.02
C LYS A 495 27.62 9.09 -11.66
N PRO A 496 28.04 10.10 -10.88
CA PRO A 496 28.59 11.33 -11.44
C PRO A 496 29.81 11.04 -12.35
N ASP A 497 29.86 11.73 -13.48
CA ASP A 497 30.90 11.61 -14.50
C ASP A 497 31.27 12.99 -15.02
N SER A 498 32.56 13.32 -15.10
CA SER A 498 33.04 14.64 -15.45
C SER A 498 32.78 15.07 -16.89
N GLU A 499 32.67 14.11 -17.81
CA GLU A 499 32.43 14.40 -19.24
C GLU A 499 30.95 14.32 -19.62
N ARG A 500 30.21 13.36 -19.00
CA ARG A 500 28.83 13.01 -19.37
C ARG A 500 27.79 13.48 -18.38
N GLY A 501 28.22 14.20 -17.33
CA GLY A 501 27.38 14.59 -16.21
C GLY A 501 27.04 13.41 -15.30
N ALA A 502 26.52 12.33 -15.86
CA ALA A 502 26.34 11.08 -15.15
C ALA A 502 26.35 9.88 -16.12
N VAL A 503 26.69 8.71 -15.59
CA VAL A 503 26.55 7.41 -16.26
C VAL A 503 25.62 6.50 -15.46
N VAL A 504 25.00 5.54 -16.14
CA VAL A 504 24.13 4.55 -15.52
C VAL A 504 24.99 3.56 -14.74
N LYS A 505 24.76 3.44 -13.43
CA LYS A 505 25.37 2.42 -12.56
C LYS A 505 24.28 1.54 -11.95
N ALA A 506 24.52 0.22 -11.95
CA ALA A 506 23.66 -0.75 -11.29
C ALA A 506 24.35 -1.38 -10.08
N TYR A 507 23.61 -1.47 -8.97
CA TYR A 507 23.96 -2.31 -7.83
C TYR A 507 23.14 -3.59 -7.96
N VAL A 508 23.80 -4.74 -7.91
CA VAL A 508 23.18 -6.04 -8.18
C VAL A 508 23.42 -7.01 -7.03
N VAL A 509 22.34 -7.60 -6.55
CA VAL A 509 22.38 -8.75 -5.65
C VAL A 509 22.31 -10.01 -6.51
N LEU A 510 23.32 -10.86 -6.42
CA LEU A 510 23.39 -12.10 -7.19
C LEU A 510 22.33 -13.12 -6.73
N ALA A 511 21.80 -13.88 -7.68
CA ALA A 511 20.95 -15.03 -7.37
C ALA A 511 21.74 -16.08 -6.58
N PRO A 512 21.10 -16.86 -5.67
CA PRO A 512 21.79 -17.83 -4.81
C PRO A 512 22.69 -18.81 -5.56
N ASP A 513 22.23 -19.30 -6.70
CA ASP A 513 23.01 -20.25 -7.52
C ASP A 513 24.25 -19.60 -8.13
N THR A 514 24.12 -18.33 -8.57
CA THR A 514 25.24 -17.55 -9.11
C THR A 514 26.22 -17.17 -7.99
N LEU A 515 25.71 -16.81 -6.80
CA LEU A 515 26.55 -16.54 -5.63
C LEU A 515 27.34 -17.79 -5.21
N ALA A 516 26.70 -18.95 -5.16
CA ALA A 516 27.36 -20.23 -4.89
C ALA A 516 28.38 -20.63 -5.97
N ALA A 517 28.12 -20.29 -7.24
CA ALA A 517 29.08 -20.48 -8.34
C ALA A 517 30.30 -19.54 -8.19
N ARG A 518 30.07 -18.27 -7.79
CA ARG A 518 31.11 -17.28 -7.49
C ARG A 518 32.03 -17.75 -6.36
N GLU A 519 31.46 -18.30 -5.28
CA GLU A 519 32.21 -18.81 -4.13
C GLU A 519 33.07 -20.04 -4.48
N ARG A 520 32.59 -20.89 -5.40
CA ARG A 520 33.29 -22.11 -5.87
C ARG A 520 34.22 -21.85 -7.05
N TRP A 521 34.28 -20.62 -7.57
CA TRP A 521 35.10 -20.27 -8.71
C TRP A 521 36.60 -20.47 -8.40
N PRO A 522 37.33 -21.26 -9.20
CA PRO A 522 38.74 -21.58 -8.92
C PRO A 522 39.73 -20.45 -9.27
N GLY A 523 39.27 -19.46 -10.02
CA GLY A 523 40.06 -18.30 -10.44
C GLY A 523 39.86 -17.05 -9.58
N PRO A 524 40.47 -15.93 -9.98
CA PRO A 524 40.26 -14.63 -9.32
C PRO A 524 38.80 -14.23 -9.35
N ARG A 525 38.26 -13.76 -8.23
CA ARG A 525 36.84 -13.30 -8.13
C ARG A 525 36.53 -12.20 -9.14
N ASP A 526 37.46 -11.29 -9.36
CA ASP A 526 37.30 -10.20 -10.34
C ASP A 526 37.09 -10.70 -11.78
N GLN A 527 37.57 -11.89 -12.11
CA GLN A 527 37.35 -12.48 -13.44
C GLN A 527 35.89 -12.98 -13.55
N PHE A 528 35.39 -13.65 -12.53
CA PHE A 528 33.98 -14.08 -12.48
C PHE A 528 33.04 -12.88 -12.53
N ASP A 529 33.34 -11.86 -11.73
CA ASP A 529 32.54 -10.63 -11.65
C ASP A 529 32.53 -9.88 -12.99
N ARG A 530 33.65 -9.81 -13.71
CA ARG A 530 33.70 -9.25 -15.08
C ARG A 530 32.83 -10.04 -16.06
N ASP A 531 32.92 -11.36 -16.04
CA ASP A 531 32.10 -12.21 -16.94
C ASP A 531 30.60 -12.01 -16.69
N VAL A 532 30.18 -12.02 -15.43
CA VAL A 532 28.76 -11.75 -15.06
C VAL A 532 28.37 -10.34 -15.47
N THR A 533 29.22 -9.33 -15.24
CA THR A 533 28.98 -7.93 -15.65
C THR A 533 28.76 -7.82 -17.14
N GLU A 534 29.61 -8.44 -17.97
CA GLU A 534 29.47 -8.40 -19.43
C GLU A 534 28.19 -9.08 -19.91
N ARG A 535 27.80 -10.20 -19.28
CA ARG A 535 26.54 -10.88 -19.60
C ARG A 535 25.33 -10.01 -19.28
N LEU A 536 25.31 -9.36 -18.12
CA LEU A 536 24.24 -8.46 -17.70
C LEU A 536 24.16 -7.21 -18.58
N GLN A 537 25.30 -6.60 -18.90
CA GLN A 537 25.35 -5.45 -19.82
C GLN A 537 24.84 -5.83 -21.22
N ARG A 538 25.22 -7.00 -21.72
CA ARG A 538 24.75 -7.51 -23.01
C ARG A 538 23.25 -7.78 -22.96
N HIS A 539 22.76 -8.39 -21.89
CA HIS A 539 21.34 -8.64 -21.69
C HIS A 539 20.53 -7.34 -21.78
N VAL A 540 20.91 -6.31 -21.03
CA VAL A 540 20.21 -5.01 -21.05
C VAL A 540 20.30 -4.36 -22.44
N LYS A 541 21.47 -4.35 -23.08
CA LYS A 541 21.65 -3.81 -24.45
C LYS A 541 20.77 -4.49 -25.48
N THR A 542 20.51 -5.78 -25.31
CA THR A 542 19.68 -6.55 -26.25
C THR A 542 18.20 -6.32 -26.04
N MET A 543 17.80 -6.08 -24.78
CA MET A 543 16.40 -6.00 -24.39
C MET A 543 15.87 -4.56 -24.36
N LEU A 544 16.74 -3.57 -24.10
CA LEU A 544 16.40 -2.14 -23.96
C LEU A 544 17.22 -1.29 -24.94
N ALA A 545 17.04 0.04 -24.85
CA ALA A 545 17.78 0.97 -25.71
C ALA A 545 19.29 0.99 -25.36
N PRO A 546 20.19 1.18 -26.34
CA PRO A 546 21.64 1.14 -26.13
C PRO A 546 22.19 2.15 -25.12
N TYR A 547 21.45 3.22 -24.79
CA TYR A 547 21.85 4.22 -23.80
C TYR A 547 21.47 3.84 -22.37
N GLU A 548 20.64 2.83 -22.17
CA GLU A 548 20.09 2.40 -20.87
C GLU A 548 20.97 1.37 -20.15
N TYR A 549 21.88 0.69 -20.88
CA TYR A 549 22.67 -0.34 -20.21
C TYR A 549 23.63 0.26 -19.17
N PRO A 550 23.77 -0.38 -17.99
CA PRO A 550 24.67 0.08 -16.95
C PRO A 550 26.12 0.08 -17.45
N LYS A 551 26.79 1.24 -17.37
CA LYS A 551 28.22 1.35 -17.66
C LYS A 551 29.06 0.68 -16.58
N GLU A 552 28.53 0.64 -15.37
CA GLU A 552 29.17 0.02 -14.22
C GLU A 552 28.15 -0.85 -13.47
N ILE A 553 28.59 -2.01 -13.02
CA ILE A 553 27.81 -2.90 -12.16
C ILE A 553 28.64 -3.20 -10.92
N GLU A 554 28.06 -3.00 -9.75
CA GLU A 554 28.64 -3.33 -8.45
C GLU A 554 27.80 -4.44 -7.80
N PHE A 555 28.45 -5.55 -7.47
CA PHE A 555 27.79 -6.65 -6.75
C PHE A 555 27.83 -6.38 -5.25
N ILE A 556 26.66 -6.46 -4.62
CA ILE A 556 26.48 -6.21 -3.18
C ILE A 556 25.66 -7.33 -2.54
N ASP A 557 25.81 -7.52 -1.24
CA ASP A 557 25.11 -8.59 -0.51
C ASP A 557 23.62 -8.29 -0.34
N ALA A 558 23.27 -7.01 -0.12
CA ALA A 558 21.89 -6.56 0.03
C ALA A 558 21.72 -5.11 -0.41
N LEU A 559 20.58 -4.78 -1.00
CA LEU A 559 20.19 -3.40 -1.28
C LEU A 559 19.70 -2.68 -0.01
N PRO A 560 19.97 -1.38 0.16
CA PRO A 560 19.34 -0.60 1.22
C PRO A 560 17.84 -0.52 0.98
N MET A 561 17.05 -0.97 1.98
CA MET A 561 15.60 -1.06 1.88
C MET A 561 14.92 -0.19 2.93
N THR A 562 13.72 0.30 2.61
CA THR A 562 12.81 0.86 3.62
C THR A 562 12.21 -0.25 4.49
N THR A 563 11.59 0.10 5.61
CA THR A 563 10.82 -0.83 6.44
C THR A 563 9.64 -1.49 5.69
N THR A 564 9.19 -0.86 4.60
CA THR A 564 8.13 -1.38 3.73
C THR A 564 8.65 -2.19 2.54
N GLY A 565 9.96 -2.48 2.49
CA GLY A 565 10.57 -3.32 1.44
C GLY A 565 10.87 -2.59 0.13
N LYS A 566 10.87 -1.25 0.09
CA LYS A 566 11.23 -0.47 -1.11
C LYS A 566 12.73 -0.13 -1.12
N VAL A 567 13.36 -0.21 -2.29
CA VAL A 567 14.76 0.15 -2.47
C VAL A 567 14.98 1.65 -2.20
N GLN A 568 15.97 1.96 -1.36
CA GLN A 568 16.37 3.34 -1.05
C GLN A 568 17.49 3.82 -2.00
N ARG A 569 17.15 4.11 -3.26
CA ARG A 569 18.12 4.56 -4.28
C ARG A 569 18.89 5.81 -3.86
N ARG A 570 18.27 6.67 -3.04
CA ARG A 570 18.94 7.87 -2.49
C ARG A 570 20.21 7.52 -1.72
N VAL A 571 20.19 6.45 -0.92
CA VAL A 571 21.38 6.02 -0.15
C VAL A 571 22.51 5.68 -1.11
N LEU A 572 22.23 4.90 -2.14
CA LEU A 572 23.23 4.52 -3.16
C LEU A 572 23.72 5.72 -3.97
N ARG A 573 22.81 6.64 -4.33
CA ARG A 573 23.18 7.88 -5.03
C ARG A 573 24.12 8.75 -4.21
N LEU A 574 23.81 8.97 -2.93
CA LEU A 574 24.68 9.76 -2.05
C LEU A 574 26.07 9.12 -1.89
N GLN A 575 26.16 7.79 -1.81
CA GLN A 575 27.44 7.07 -1.80
C GLN A 575 28.27 7.35 -3.06
N GLU A 576 27.64 7.36 -4.25
CA GLU A 576 28.34 7.69 -5.49
C GLU A 576 28.78 9.15 -5.55
N GLU A 577 27.96 10.07 -5.08
CA GLU A 577 28.30 11.48 -4.98
C GLU A 577 29.48 11.74 -4.01
N GLU A 578 29.54 11.01 -2.89
CA GLU A 578 30.65 11.07 -1.93
C GLU A 578 31.94 10.47 -2.52
N ARG A 579 31.85 9.30 -3.18
CA ARG A 579 32.96 8.69 -3.89
C ARG A 579 33.56 9.62 -4.95
N PHE A 580 32.70 10.29 -5.72
CA PHE A 580 33.12 11.23 -6.75
C PHE A 580 33.79 12.46 -6.15
N ARG A 581 33.23 13.05 -5.08
CA ARG A 581 33.85 14.18 -4.36
C ARG A 581 35.22 13.82 -3.76
N ALA A 582 35.33 12.63 -3.19
CA ALA A 582 36.60 12.14 -2.64
C ALA A 582 37.69 11.97 -3.72
N LEU A 583 37.31 11.49 -4.91
CA LEU A 583 38.22 11.39 -6.06
C LEU A 583 38.68 12.77 -6.56
N GLN A 584 37.76 13.74 -6.64
CA GLN A 584 38.11 15.12 -7.03
C GLN A 584 39.00 15.83 -6.01
N ALA A 585 38.84 15.53 -4.71
CA ALA A 585 39.69 16.12 -3.67
C ALA A 585 41.11 15.49 -3.62
N ALA A 586 41.29 14.30 -4.21
CA ALA A 586 42.57 13.59 -4.27
C ALA A 586 43.38 13.88 -5.57
N THR A 587 42.74 14.53 -6.54
CA THR A 587 43.37 15.02 -7.79
C THR A 587 43.62 16.52 -7.73
#